data_ca76cf27f916dde2e078df9bf82525b2
#
_entry.id   ca76cf27f916dde2e078df9bf82525b2
#
_cell.length_a   1.000
_cell.length_b   1.000
_cell.length_c   1.000
_cell.angle_alpha   90.00
_cell.angle_beta   90.00
_cell.angle_gamma   90.00
#
_symmetry.space_group_name_H-M   'P 1'
#
loop_
_entity.id
_entity.type
_entity.pdbx_description
1 polymer ?
#
loop_
_entity_poly.entity_id
_entity_poly.type
_entity_poly.pdbx_seq_one_letter_code
_entity_poly.pdbx_strand_id
1 'polypeptide(L)'
;MAYSNYRIQLALHLAGIILDTVAITLLAVYTGDVVWLAIPIVLLIVLIFGTMRLVQFPIKQVRMFLLSIQCGEHMIRLPIVKDSMLREMHDNMNRILAHYHENERAIETKKIYYDRLLRIMTHEIRNTVTPIITLSDYYATSNEPIEQADIKEGMTIINTQSRNIKRFLDSYHTLTHLPPPSPTEISVPGLFGEMQKLFEKEYPALKLTVHCPDIQITADASEVRIVLSNLLRNAMQSASAYPDGSVELRATLCEGSPLITVTDNGAGIPENRMKEIFLPFYSTKKEGNGIGLCLSRQIMRLHGGELLAESYPEKRHTVFTMKFADTNS
;
A
#
# COMPACT_ATOMS: atom_id res chain seq x y z
N MET A 1 -33.62 -12.62 22.52
CA MET A 1 -35.02 -12.13 22.62
C MET A 1 -35.44 -11.07 21.59
N ALA A 2 -34.61 -10.62 20.69
CA ALA A 2 -34.88 -9.52 19.76
C ALA A 2 -35.13 -9.92 18.29
N TYR A 3 -35.07 -11.21 17.97
CA TYR A 3 -35.45 -11.77 16.64
C TYR A 3 -36.93 -11.58 16.29
N SER A 4 -37.63 -11.00 17.21
CA SER A 4 -39.10 -11.06 17.30
C SER A 4 -39.80 -9.88 16.61
N ASN A 5 -39.23 -8.68 16.55
CA ASN A 5 -40.07 -7.54 16.25
C ASN A 5 -40.54 -7.42 14.80
N TYR A 6 -39.67 -7.52 13.80
CA TYR A 6 -40.07 -7.33 12.40
C TYR A 6 -40.96 -8.48 11.88
N ARG A 7 -40.52 -9.74 12.12
CA ARG A 7 -41.30 -10.92 11.72
C ARG A 7 -42.65 -11.02 12.46
N ILE A 8 -42.64 -10.71 13.76
CA ILE A 8 -43.86 -10.67 14.57
C ILE A 8 -44.78 -9.56 14.09
N GLN A 9 -44.27 -8.33 13.85
CA GLN A 9 -45.09 -7.23 13.33
C GLN A 9 -45.69 -7.60 11.96
N LEU A 10 -44.89 -8.15 11.04
CA LEU A 10 -45.38 -8.58 9.73
C LEU A 10 -46.42 -9.67 9.86
N ALA A 11 -46.20 -10.69 10.70
CA ALA A 11 -47.13 -11.78 10.96
C ALA A 11 -48.42 -11.26 11.59
N LEU A 12 -48.36 -10.31 12.54
CA LEU A 12 -49.53 -9.68 13.16
C LEU A 12 -50.36 -8.88 12.16
N HIS A 13 -49.70 -8.12 11.26
CA HIS A 13 -50.41 -7.39 10.20
C HIS A 13 -51.10 -8.33 9.21
N LEU A 14 -50.39 -9.40 8.78
CA LEU A 14 -50.98 -10.41 7.87
C LEU A 14 -52.14 -11.17 8.54
N ALA A 15 -52.01 -11.57 9.81
CA ALA A 15 -53.05 -12.19 10.58
C ALA A 15 -54.26 -11.23 10.74
N GLY A 16 -54.00 -9.94 11.00
CA GLY A 16 -55.01 -8.90 11.08
C GLY A 16 -55.78 -8.75 9.76
N ILE A 17 -55.11 -8.74 8.60
CA ILE A 17 -55.76 -8.67 7.28
C ILE A 17 -56.65 -9.88 7.05
N ILE A 18 -56.19 -11.09 7.39
CA ILE A 18 -56.98 -12.31 7.24
C ILE A 18 -58.22 -12.27 8.14
N LEU A 19 -58.07 -11.88 9.40
CA LEU A 19 -59.17 -11.80 10.37
C LEU A 19 -60.19 -10.77 9.94
N ASP A 20 -59.75 -9.62 9.45
CA ASP A 20 -60.60 -8.51 9.00
C ASP A 20 -61.36 -8.90 7.72
N THR A 21 -60.70 -9.55 6.76
CA THR A 21 -61.38 -10.09 5.56
C THR A 21 -62.48 -11.11 5.89
N VAL A 22 -62.23 -11.98 6.87
CA VAL A 22 -63.25 -12.92 7.35
C VAL A 22 -64.41 -12.17 8.03
N ALA A 23 -64.12 -11.17 8.85
CA ALA A 23 -65.12 -10.36 9.50
C ALA A 23 -65.99 -9.61 8.46
N ILE A 24 -65.41 -9.02 7.41
CA ILE A 24 -66.14 -8.37 6.31
C ILE A 24 -67.08 -9.34 5.63
N THR A 25 -66.62 -10.53 5.30
CA THR A 25 -67.45 -11.54 4.63
C THR A 25 -68.61 -12.01 5.50
N LEU A 26 -68.37 -12.26 6.78
CA LEU A 26 -69.40 -12.64 7.73
C LEU A 26 -70.45 -11.51 7.91
N LEU A 27 -69.99 -10.26 8.09
CA LEU A 27 -70.89 -9.10 8.24
C LEU A 27 -71.77 -8.91 6.99
N ALA A 28 -71.18 -9.02 5.79
CA ALA A 28 -71.91 -8.92 4.54
C ALA A 28 -73.01 -9.97 4.38
N VAL A 29 -72.75 -11.22 4.87
CA VAL A 29 -73.70 -12.33 4.78
C VAL A 29 -74.83 -12.20 5.81
N TYR A 30 -74.50 -11.71 7.03
CA TYR A 30 -75.48 -11.72 8.13
C TYR A 30 -76.34 -10.48 8.27
N THR A 31 -75.84 -9.26 7.94
CA THR A 31 -76.54 -8.01 8.24
C THR A 31 -77.26 -7.43 7.05
N GLY A 32 -76.82 -7.71 5.82
CA GLY A 32 -77.41 -7.09 4.62
C GLY A 32 -77.29 -5.56 4.53
N ASP A 33 -76.73 -4.94 5.56
CA ASP A 33 -76.61 -3.48 5.71
C ASP A 33 -75.19 -2.99 5.32
N VAL A 34 -75.10 -2.23 4.26
CA VAL A 34 -73.85 -1.73 3.67
C VAL A 34 -73.11 -0.75 4.62
N VAL A 35 -73.80 -0.11 5.53
CA VAL A 35 -73.23 0.92 6.46
C VAL A 35 -72.23 0.26 7.42
N TRP A 36 -72.49 -0.94 7.92
CA TRP A 36 -71.59 -1.62 8.87
C TRP A 36 -70.32 -2.17 8.23
N LEU A 37 -70.29 -2.26 6.90
CA LEU A 37 -69.10 -2.67 6.17
C LEU A 37 -68.00 -1.59 6.09
N ALA A 38 -68.36 -0.31 6.33
CA ALA A 38 -67.42 0.80 6.19
C ALA A 38 -66.26 0.73 7.18
N ILE A 39 -66.51 0.31 8.44
CA ILE A 39 -65.45 0.27 9.50
C ILE A 39 -64.39 -0.81 9.19
N PRO A 40 -64.73 -2.08 8.90
CA PRO A 40 -63.73 -3.10 8.59
C PRO A 40 -63.00 -2.82 7.26
N ILE A 41 -63.65 -2.20 6.27
CA ILE A 41 -62.96 -1.79 5.04
C ILE A 41 -61.87 -0.73 5.31
N VAL A 42 -62.17 0.27 6.15
CA VAL A 42 -61.17 1.28 6.55
C VAL A 42 -60.03 0.62 7.31
N LEU A 43 -60.33 -0.31 8.22
CA LEU A 43 -59.30 -1.06 8.96
C LEU A 43 -58.43 -1.89 8.03
N LEU A 44 -59.02 -2.58 7.04
CA LEU A 44 -58.27 -3.31 6.01
C LEU A 44 -57.33 -2.44 5.22
N ILE A 45 -57.73 -1.25 4.80
CA ILE A 45 -56.90 -0.28 4.11
C ILE A 45 -55.72 0.14 4.98
N VAL A 46 -55.95 0.41 6.26
CA VAL A 46 -54.90 0.81 7.22
C VAL A 46 -53.89 -0.34 7.40
N LEU A 47 -54.37 -1.57 7.55
CA LEU A 47 -53.51 -2.76 7.67
C LEU A 47 -52.69 -3.00 6.40
N ILE A 48 -53.28 -2.88 5.22
CA ILE A 48 -52.57 -3.01 3.93
C ILE A 48 -51.50 -1.91 3.82
N PHE A 49 -51.82 -0.68 4.15
CA PHE A 49 -50.84 0.43 4.11
C PHE A 49 -49.71 0.21 5.10
N GLY A 50 -50.01 -0.27 6.31
CA GLY A 50 -49.05 -0.62 7.33
C GLY A 50 -48.09 -1.73 6.87
N THR A 51 -48.59 -2.79 6.27
CA THR A 51 -47.75 -3.90 5.72
C THR A 51 -46.89 -3.42 4.56
N MET A 52 -47.46 -2.61 3.67
CA MET A 52 -46.70 -2.03 2.54
C MET A 52 -45.52 -1.17 3.03
N ARG A 53 -45.76 -0.36 4.06
CA ARG A 53 -44.69 0.46 4.69
C ARG A 53 -43.61 -0.41 5.34
N LEU A 54 -43.99 -1.49 6.04
CA LEU A 54 -43.06 -2.45 6.64
C LEU A 54 -42.15 -3.11 5.59
N VAL A 55 -42.74 -3.57 4.47
CA VAL A 55 -42.00 -4.25 3.40
C VAL A 55 -41.13 -3.28 2.60
N GLN A 56 -41.58 -2.06 2.35
CA GLN A 56 -40.85 -1.07 1.56
C GLN A 56 -39.58 -0.59 2.26
N PHE A 57 -39.54 -0.57 3.59
CA PHE A 57 -38.39 -0.06 4.35
C PHE A 57 -37.11 -0.84 4.07
N PRO A 58 -37.03 -2.17 4.24
CA PRO A 58 -35.81 -2.96 3.92
C PRO A 58 -35.45 -2.90 2.44
N ILE A 59 -36.42 -2.87 1.53
CA ILE A 59 -36.16 -2.75 0.08
C ILE A 59 -35.50 -1.41 -0.24
N LYS A 60 -35.96 -0.33 0.37
CA LYS A 60 -35.31 1.00 0.20
C LYS A 60 -33.87 1.01 0.70
N GLN A 61 -33.59 0.31 1.80
CA GLN A 61 -32.23 0.20 2.33
C GLN A 61 -31.29 -0.55 1.37
N VAL A 62 -31.74 -1.69 0.83
CA VAL A 62 -30.99 -2.43 -0.19
C VAL A 62 -30.73 -1.59 -1.44
N ARG A 63 -31.76 -0.85 -1.89
CA ARG A 63 -31.62 0.05 -3.04
C ARG A 63 -30.57 1.15 -2.78
N MET A 64 -30.60 1.77 -1.61
CA MET A 64 -29.60 2.80 -1.23
C MET A 64 -28.18 2.21 -1.15
N PHE A 65 -28.04 1.00 -0.63
CA PHE A 65 -26.77 0.28 -0.62
C PHE A 65 -26.23 0.04 -2.04
N LEU A 66 -27.05 -0.48 -2.96
CA LEU A 66 -26.64 -0.71 -4.35
C LEU A 66 -26.26 0.60 -5.06
N LEU A 67 -27.02 1.67 -4.82
CA LEU A 67 -26.70 3.00 -5.37
C LEU A 67 -25.39 3.54 -4.82
N SER A 68 -25.08 3.34 -3.53
CA SER A 68 -23.80 3.80 -2.95
C SER A 68 -22.60 3.10 -3.57
N ILE A 69 -22.71 1.81 -3.89
CA ILE A 69 -21.67 1.07 -4.63
C ILE A 69 -21.54 1.61 -6.07
N GLN A 70 -22.67 1.84 -6.75
CA GLN A 70 -22.66 2.28 -8.16
C GLN A 70 -22.12 3.70 -8.34
N CYS A 71 -22.41 4.61 -7.41
CA CYS A 71 -22.01 6.02 -7.50
C CYS A 71 -20.62 6.30 -6.92
N GLY A 72 -19.98 5.34 -6.25
CA GLY A 72 -18.66 5.53 -5.62
C GLY A 72 -18.67 6.59 -4.49
N GLU A 73 -19.84 6.89 -3.92
CA GLU A 73 -19.95 7.89 -2.86
C GLU A 73 -19.42 7.38 -1.53
N HIS A 74 -18.28 7.90 -1.10
CA HIS A 74 -17.52 7.48 0.08
C HIS A 74 -18.20 7.72 1.45
N MET A 75 -19.37 8.38 1.48
CA MET A 75 -19.94 8.93 2.72
C MET A 75 -21.29 8.34 3.14
N ILE A 76 -21.90 7.44 2.40
CA ILE A 76 -23.21 6.91 2.78
C ILE A 76 -23.04 5.76 3.77
N ARG A 77 -23.10 6.08 5.06
CA ARG A 77 -23.35 5.06 6.09
C ARG A 77 -24.86 4.85 6.18
N LEU A 78 -25.27 3.59 6.09
CA LEU A 78 -26.67 3.26 6.32
C LEU A 78 -27.03 3.58 7.78
N PRO A 79 -28.23 4.14 8.04
CA PRO A 79 -28.62 4.56 9.40
C PRO A 79 -28.76 3.35 10.33
N ILE A 80 -28.43 3.55 11.61
CA ILE A 80 -28.56 2.48 12.62
C ILE A 80 -30.05 2.18 12.84
N VAL A 81 -30.42 0.90 12.72
CA VAL A 81 -31.79 0.41 12.92
C VAL A 81 -31.90 -0.29 14.26
N LYS A 82 -33.04 -0.09 14.96
CA LYS A 82 -33.28 -0.68 16.29
C LYS A 82 -33.62 -2.18 16.24
N ASP A 83 -34.15 -2.68 15.11
CA ASP A 83 -34.48 -4.08 14.91
C ASP A 83 -33.25 -4.93 14.70
N SER A 84 -33.14 -6.09 15.40
CA SER A 84 -31.94 -6.91 15.42
C SER A 84 -31.62 -7.58 14.10
N MET A 85 -32.64 -8.01 13.34
CA MET A 85 -32.45 -8.66 12.03
C MET A 85 -32.03 -7.64 10.98
N LEU A 86 -32.64 -6.47 10.97
CA LEU A 86 -32.27 -5.39 10.08
C LEU A 86 -30.91 -4.80 10.46
N ARG A 87 -30.53 -4.84 11.74
CA ARG A 87 -29.20 -4.42 12.21
C ARG A 87 -28.11 -5.33 11.68
N GLU A 88 -28.28 -6.66 11.78
CA GLU A 88 -27.32 -7.63 11.24
C GLU A 88 -27.13 -7.43 9.72
N MET A 89 -28.23 -7.23 8.98
CA MET A 89 -28.17 -6.92 7.56
C MET A 89 -27.39 -5.61 7.32
N HIS A 90 -27.65 -4.56 8.09
CA HIS A 90 -26.95 -3.27 8.00
C HIS A 90 -25.45 -3.38 8.30
N ASP A 91 -25.10 -4.14 9.35
CA ASP A 91 -23.70 -4.33 9.75
C ASP A 91 -22.94 -5.10 8.66
N ASN A 92 -23.57 -6.09 8.04
CA ASN A 92 -22.99 -6.81 6.91
C ASN A 92 -22.83 -5.91 5.68
N MET A 93 -23.85 -5.11 5.34
CA MET A 93 -23.78 -4.15 4.25
C MET A 93 -22.68 -3.10 4.47
N ASN A 94 -22.57 -2.54 5.68
CA ASN A 94 -21.53 -1.57 6.02
C ASN A 94 -20.12 -2.18 5.99
N ARG A 95 -19.97 -3.47 6.37
CA ARG A 95 -18.69 -4.19 6.22
C ARG A 95 -18.29 -4.37 4.76
N ILE A 96 -19.25 -4.75 3.91
CA ILE A 96 -19.01 -4.88 2.46
C ILE A 96 -18.62 -3.53 1.85
N LEU A 97 -19.33 -2.45 2.20
CA LEU A 97 -18.98 -1.10 1.74
C LEU A 97 -17.58 -0.68 2.19
N ALA A 98 -17.24 -0.91 3.46
CA ALA A 98 -15.92 -0.59 3.99
C ALA A 98 -14.82 -1.34 3.23
N HIS A 99 -14.99 -2.64 2.98
CA HIS A 99 -14.04 -3.44 2.21
C HIS A 99 -13.95 -3.02 0.74
N TYR A 100 -15.09 -2.67 0.12
CA TYR A 100 -15.12 -2.15 -1.24
C TYR A 100 -14.31 -0.85 -1.36
N HIS A 101 -14.54 0.12 -0.46
CA HIS A 101 -13.82 1.38 -0.45
C HIS A 101 -12.33 1.25 -0.13
N GLU A 102 -11.97 0.29 0.72
CA GLU A 102 -10.56 -0.03 0.98
C GLU A 102 -9.86 -0.54 -0.29
N ASN A 103 -10.52 -1.44 -1.03
CA ASN A 103 -10.01 -1.96 -2.29
C ASN A 103 -9.89 -0.87 -3.36
N GLU A 104 -10.89 0.01 -3.51
CA GLU A 104 -10.83 1.14 -4.45
C GLU A 104 -9.65 2.06 -4.13
N ARG A 105 -9.48 2.44 -2.86
CA ARG A 105 -8.34 3.27 -2.43
C ARG A 105 -6.99 2.59 -2.71
N ALA A 106 -6.91 1.28 -2.48
CA ALA A 106 -5.70 0.52 -2.78
C ALA A 106 -5.39 0.50 -4.29
N ILE A 107 -6.42 0.35 -5.15
CA ILE A 107 -6.28 0.40 -6.60
C ILE A 107 -5.87 1.79 -7.07
N GLU A 108 -6.51 2.84 -6.56
CA GLU A 108 -6.19 4.23 -6.91
C GLU A 108 -4.76 4.60 -6.48
N THR A 109 -4.36 4.19 -5.28
CA THR A 109 -2.99 4.38 -4.79
C THR A 109 -1.98 3.66 -5.68
N LYS A 110 -2.28 2.42 -6.11
CA LYS A 110 -1.44 1.68 -7.05
C LYS A 110 -1.37 2.38 -8.40
N LYS A 111 -2.48 2.88 -8.94
CA LYS A 111 -2.54 3.61 -10.20
C LYS A 111 -1.65 4.85 -10.16
N ILE A 112 -1.80 5.69 -9.14
CA ILE A 112 -0.96 6.89 -8.94
C ILE A 112 0.52 6.50 -8.86
N TYR A 113 0.85 5.42 -8.17
CA TYR A 113 2.21 4.90 -8.09
C TYR A 113 2.76 4.51 -9.46
N TYR A 114 1.99 3.73 -10.26
CA TYR A 114 2.42 3.32 -11.60
C TYR A 114 2.53 4.49 -12.58
N ASP A 115 1.60 5.44 -12.55
CA ASP A 115 1.64 6.64 -13.41
C ASP A 115 2.90 7.49 -13.11
N ARG A 116 3.24 7.63 -11.82
CA ARG A 116 4.47 8.32 -11.41
C ARG A 116 5.71 7.56 -11.83
N LEU A 117 5.73 6.24 -11.68
CA LEU A 117 6.81 5.38 -12.12
C LEU A 117 7.06 5.54 -13.65
N LEU A 118 6.01 5.40 -14.46
CA LEU A 118 6.09 5.55 -15.91
C LEU A 118 6.62 6.94 -16.33
N ARG A 119 6.20 8.00 -15.63
CA ARG A 119 6.70 9.36 -15.90
C ARG A 119 8.20 9.47 -15.63
N ILE A 120 8.67 8.95 -14.50
CA ILE A 120 10.10 8.95 -14.14
C ILE A 120 10.89 8.13 -15.16
N MET A 121 10.43 6.92 -15.49
CA MET A 121 11.07 6.06 -16.50
C MET A 121 11.19 6.75 -17.85
N THR A 122 10.11 7.35 -18.32
CA THR A 122 10.10 8.06 -19.62
C THR A 122 11.10 9.22 -19.63
N HIS A 123 11.19 9.95 -18.53
CA HIS A 123 12.13 11.05 -18.37
C HIS A 123 13.59 10.56 -18.37
N GLU A 124 13.91 9.52 -17.59
CA GLU A 124 15.27 8.96 -17.50
C GLU A 124 15.72 8.31 -18.82
N ILE A 125 14.84 7.56 -19.49
CA ILE A 125 15.11 6.99 -20.82
C ILE A 125 15.39 8.11 -21.81
N ARG A 126 14.55 9.15 -21.85
CA ARG A 126 14.73 10.28 -22.78
C ARG A 126 16.06 10.98 -22.54
N ASN A 127 16.39 11.29 -21.28
CA ASN A 127 17.64 11.98 -20.92
C ASN A 127 18.89 11.17 -21.32
N THR A 128 18.79 9.86 -21.30
CA THR A 128 19.92 8.97 -21.61
C THR A 128 20.02 8.68 -23.11
N VAL A 129 18.89 8.58 -23.82
CA VAL A 129 18.85 8.28 -25.27
C VAL A 129 19.13 9.51 -26.13
N THR A 130 18.63 10.69 -25.73
CA THR A 130 18.79 11.92 -26.54
C THR A 130 20.26 12.24 -26.88
N PRO A 131 21.24 12.23 -25.95
CA PRO A 131 22.64 12.46 -26.29
C PRO A 131 23.21 11.43 -27.26
N ILE A 132 22.78 10.16 -27.18
CA ILE A 132 23.22 9.09 -28.08
C ILE A 132 22.75 9.41 -29.51
N ILE A 133 21.45 9.72 -29.66
CA ILE A 133 20.89 10.06 -30.99
C ILE A 133 21.57 11.30 -31.54
N THR A 134 21.66 12.38 -30.76
CA THR A 134 22.25 13.66 -31.19
C THR A 134 23.69 13.48 -31.68
N LEU A 135 24.53 12.76 -30.93
CA LEU A 135 25.93 12.54 -31.32
C LEU A 135 26.02 11.58 -32.52
N SER A 136 25.20 10.55 -32.56
CA SER A 136 25.15 9.61 -33.71
C SER A 136 24.72 10.30 -34.99
N ASP A 137 23.69 11.16 -34.95
CA ASP A 137 23.21 11.95 -36.07
C ASP A 137 24.27 12.95 -36.53
N TYR A 138 24.93 13.64 -35.59
CA TYR A 138 26.03 14.55 -35.89
C TYR A 138 27.16 13.85 -36.66
N TYR A 139 27.62 12.69 -36.19
CA TYR A 139 28.69 11.93 -36.87
C TYR A 139 28.25 11.32 -38.20
N ALA A 140 26.96 11.01 -38.37
CA ALA A 140 26.44 10.43 -39.59
C ALA A 140 26.18 11.47 -40.69
N THR A 141 25.87 12.74 -40.32
CA THR A 141 25.41 13.77 -41.25
C THR A 141 26.42 14.91 -41.47
N SER A 142 27.49 14.97 -40.66
CA SER A 142 28.53 16.02 -40.80
C SER A 142 29.23 15.92 -42.15
N ASN A 143 29.21 17.00 -42.89
CA ASN A 143 29.97 17.15 -44.15
C ASN A 143 31.37 17.71 -43.96
N GLU A 144 31.70 18.15 -42.74
CA GLU A 144 33.01 18.70 -42.37
C GLU A 144 33.89 17.61 -41.74
N PRO A 145 35.22 17.67 -41.92
CA PRO A 145 36.14 16.76 -41.26
C PRO A 145 36.03 16.95 -39.73
N ILE A 146 35.70 15.87 -38.99
CA ILE A 146 35.64 15.89 -37.55
C ILE A 146 36.99 15.49 -36.97
N GLU A 147 37.49 16.23 -35.98
CA GLU A 147 38.74 15.89 -35.35
C GLU A 147 38.63 14.55 -34.59
N GLN A 148 39.74 13.79 -34.61
CA GLN A 148 39.76 12.45 -33.94
C GLN A 148 39.52 12.55 -32.42
N ALA A 149 39.90 13.71 -31.80
CA ALA A 149 39.66 13.99 -30.41
C ALA A 149 38.13 14.07 -30.09
N ASP A 150 37.40 14.80 -30.93
CA ASP A 150 35.92 14.98 -30.80
C ASP A 150 35.17 13.69 -31.01
N ILE A 151 35.62 12.87 -31.99
CA ILE A 151 35.03 11.53 -32.21
C ILE A 151 35.24 10.67 -30.95
N LYS A 152 36.42 10.68 -30.35
CA LYS A 152 36.73 9.90 -29.15
C LYS A 152 35.91 10.37 -27.96
N GLU A 153 35.75 11.68 -27.76
CA GLU A 153 34.92 12.24 -26.70
C GLU A 153 33.45 11.85 -26.88
N GLY A 154 32.89 12.06 -28.07
CA GLY A 154 31.50 11.70 -28.36
C GLY A 154 31.22 10.20 -28.24
N MET A 155 32.13 9.35 -28.69
CA MET A 155 32.02 7.89 -28.49
C MET A 155 32.10 7.51 -27.01
N THR A 156 32.86 8.24 -26.20
CA THR A 156 32.90 8.04 -24.74
C THR A 156 31.55 8.39 -24.09
N ILE A 157 30.91 9.48 -24.54
CA ILE A 157 29.58 9.89 -24.08
C ILE A 157 28.56 8.82 -24.49
N ILE A 158 28.53 8.39 -25.76
CA ILE A 158 27.61 7.35 -26.25
C ILE A 158 27.76 6.05 -25.41
N ASN A 159 28.99 5.62 -25.18
CA ASN A 159 29.26 4.41 -24.39
C ASN A 159 28.75 4.57 -22.94
N THR A 160 29.02 5.71 -22.32
CA THR A 160 28.57 6.00 -20.94
C THR A 160 27.05 5.98 -20.87
N GLN A 161 26.35 6.64 -21.79
CA GLN A 161 24.89 6.67 -21.82
C GLN A 161 24.30 5.27 -22.11
N SER A 162 24.89 4.52 -23.00
CA SER A 162 24.46 3.13 -23.30
C SER A 162 24.59 2.22 -22.06
N ARG A 163 25.67 2.38 -21.29
CA ARG A 163 25.85 1.68 -20.00
C ARG A 163 24.83 2.12 -18.96
N ASN A 164 24.46 3.41 -18.95
CA ASN A 164 23.43 3.92 -18.06
C ASN A 164 22.06 3.31 -18.35
N ILE A 165 21.68 3.21 -19.64
CA ILE A 165 20.45 2.53 -20.07
C ILE A 165 20.46 1.06 -19.63
N LYS A 166 21.57 0.35 -19.88
CA LYS A 166 21.68 -1.05 -19.47
C LYS A 166 21.47 -1.19 -17.96
N ARG A 167 22.18 -0.41 -17.13
CA ARG A 167 22.02 -0.41 -15.67
C ARG A 167 20.58 -0.11 -15.23
N PHE A 168 19.93 0.83 -15.91
CA PHE A 168 18.53 1.17 -15.66
C PHE A 168 17.61 -0.04 -15.94
N LEU A 169 17.76 -0.71 -17.09
CA LEU A 169 16.96 -1.89 -17.46
C LEU A 169 17.22 -3.07 -16.52
N ASP A 170 18.46 -3.35 -16.17
CA ASP A 170 18.83 -4.41 -15.22
C ASP A 170 18.18 -4.17 -13.85
N SER A 171 18.16 -2.91 -13.43
CA SER A 171 17.55 -2.47 -12.18
C SER A 171 16.02 -2.58 -12.18
N TYR A 172 15.39 -2.21 -13.30
CA TYR A 172 13.95 -2.37 -13.50
C TYR A 172 13.56 -3.85 -13.50
N HIS A 173 14.33 -4.69 -14.19
CA HIS A 173 14.12 -6.14 -14.21
C HIS A 173 14.20 -6.74 -12.81
N THR A 174 15.22 -6.38 -12.04
CA THR A 174 15.35 -6.83 -10.64
C THR A 174 14.16 -6.43 -9.79
N LEU A 175 13.65 -5.19 -9.94
CA LEU A 175 12.50 -4.71 -9.18
C LEU A 175 11.19 -5.45 -9.53
N THR A 176 11.01 -5.80 -10.80
CA THR A 176 9.75 -6.42 -11.31
C THR A 176 9.74 -7.94 -11.24
N HIS A 177 10.89 -8.59 -11.10
CA HIS A 177 11.07 -10.05 -11.14
C HIS A 177 11.80 -10.58 -9.91
N LEU A 178 11.46 -10.08 -8.72
CA LEU A 178 11.92 -10.69 -7.48
C LEU A 178 11.28 -12.07 -7.34
N PRO A 179 12.07 -13.13 -7.22
CA PRO A 179 11.53 -14.47 -6.92
C PRO A 179 10.90 -14.46 -5.51
N PRO A 180 10.01 -15.41 -5.21
CA PRO A 180 9.59 -15.60 -3.83
C PRO A 180 10.80 -15.95 -2.96
N PRO A 181 10.92 -15.40 -1.74
CA PRO A 181 12.05 -15.66 -0.86
C PRO A 181 12.13 -17.13 -0.46
N SER A 182 13.37 -17.61 -0.29
CA SER A 182 13.65 -18.94 0.25
C SER A 182 14.17 -18.83 1.69
N PRO A 183 13.27 -18.75 2.70
CA PRO A 183 13.65 -18.44 4.07
C PRO A 183 14.43 -19.58 4.70
N THR A 184 15.51 -19.23 5.37
CA THR A 184 16.36 -20.12 6.18
C THR A 184 16.67 -19.45 7.52
N GLU A 185 17.11 -20.20 8.51
CA GLU A 185 17.60 -19.60 9.75
C GLU A 185 18.94 -18.90 9.51
N ILE A 186 19.02 -17.64 9.88
CA ILE A 186 20.18 -16.77 9.69
C ILE A 186 20.66 -16.29 11.05
N SER A 187 21.95 -16.49 11.35
CA SER A 187 22.62 -15.85 12.49
C SER A 187 22.87 -14.38 12.17
N VAL A 188 22.17 -13.48 12.88
CA VAL A 188 22.36 -12.03 12.69
C VAL A 188 23.78 -11.59 13.04
N PRO A 189 24.44 -12.09 14.12
CA PRO A 189 25.86 -11.82 14.39
C PRO A 189 26.78 -12.22 13.24
N GLY A 190 26.55 -13.39 12.62
CA GLY A 190 27.33 -13.84 11.46
C GLY A 190 27.19 -12.88 10.27
N LEU A 191 25.95 -12.51 9.92
CA LEU A 191 25.65 -11.58 8.85
C LEU A 191 26.26 -10.19 9.11
N PHE A 192 26.17 -9.69 10.33
CA PHE A 192 26.75 -8.39 10.71
C PHE A 192 28.28 -8.40 10.61
N GLY A 193 28.93 -9.49 11.01
CA GLY A 193 30.38 -9.65 10.85
C GLY A 193 30.85 -9.64 9.40
N GLU A 194 30.07 -10.23 8.47
CA GLU A 194 30.32 -10.14 7.03
C GLU A 194 30.20 -8.71 6.53
N MET A 195 29.12 -8.02 6.89
CA MET A 195 28.86 -6.63 6.49
C MET A 195 29.93 -5.69 7.05
N GLN A 196 30.31 -5.86 8.31
CA GLN A 196 31.35 -5.05 8.94
C GLN A 196 32.66 -5.15 8.17
N LYS A 197 33.16 -6.34 7.90
CA LYS A 197 34.41 -6.57 7.15
C LYS A 197 34.37 -5.95 5.75
N LEU A 198 33.22 -6.04 5.07
CA LEU A 198 33.04 -5.50 3.73
C LEU A 198 33.12 -3.96 3.75
N PHE A 199 32.37 -3.29 4.64
CA PHE A 199 32.24 -1.86 4.67
C PHE A 199 33.44 -1.16 5.32
N GLU A 200 34.11 -1.75 6.30
CA GLU A 200 35.39 -1.24 6.83
C GLU A 200 36.48 -1.22 5.76
N LYS A 201 36.48 -2.18 4.84
CA LYS A 201 37.41 -2.18 3.69
C LYS A 201 37.02 -1.13 2.63
N GLU A 202 35.72 -0.94 2.37
CA GLU A 202 35.25 0.02 1.36
C GLU A 202 35.33 1.47 1.87
N TYR A 203 35.16 1.70 3.17
CA TYR A 203 35.14 3.00 3.82
C TYR A 203 36.09 3.08 5.03
N PRO A 204 37.41 2.94 4.86
CA PRO A 204 38.35 2.81 5.98
C PRO A 204 38.47 4.05 6.87
N ALA A 205 38.01 5.20 6.39
CA ALA A 205 38.01 6.46 7.14
C ALA A 205 36.75 6.66 8.02
N LEU A 206 35.73 5.84 7.86
CA LEU A 206 34.47 5.96 8.61
C LEU A 206 34.42 4.97 9.76
N LYS A 207 33.87 5.40 10.90
CA LYS A 207 33.63 4.54 12.03
C LYS A 207 32.31 3.77 11.83
N LEU A 208 32.39 2.44 11.72
CA LEU A 208 31.26 1.54 11.79
C LEU A 208 31.20 0.90 13.18
N THR A 209 30.13 1.15 13.91
CA THR A 209 29.86 0.53 15.22
C THR A 209 28.80 -0.54 15.06
N VAL A 210 29.07 -1.76 15.56
CA VAL A 210 28.16 -2.89 15.44
C VAL A 210 27.71 -3.35 16.82
N HIS A 211 26.40 -3.43 17.03
CA HIS A 211 25.77 -3.94 18.24
C HIS A 211 24.80 -5.07 17.87
N CYS A 212 25.13 -6.28 18.23
CA CYS A 212 24.32 -7.45 17.87
C CYS A 212 24.28 -8.45 19.04
N PRO A 213 23.16 -8.61 19.72
CA PRO A 213 22.93 -9.77 20.58
C PRO A 213 22.81 -11.04 19.74
N ASP A 214 22.86 -12.21 20.37
CA ASP A 214 22.70 -13.50 19.67
C ASP A 214 21.23 -13.69 19.25
N ILE A 215 20.90 -13.20 18.04
CA ILE A 215 19.57 -13.26 17.44
C ILE A 215 19.62 -14.11 16.18
N GLN A 216 18.62 -14.99 16.03
CA GLN A 216 18.32 -15.70 14.80
C GLN A 216 17.10 -15.06 14.12
N ILE A 217 17.10 -15.03 12.78
CA ILE A 217 15.96 -14.61 11.97
C ILE A 217 15.67 -15.67 10.90
N THR A 218 14.41 -15.84 10.54
CA THR A 218 13.99 -16.70 9.43
C THR A 218 13.74 -15.84 8.21
N ALA A 219 14.65 -15.86 7.23
CA ALA A 219 14.59 -15.03 6.04
C ALA A 219 15.44 -15.60 4.90
N ASP A 220 15.36 -15.05 3.70
CA ASP A 220 16.31 -15.32 2.62
C ASP A 220 17.62 -14.55 2.86
N ALA A 221 18.70 -15.28 3.12
CA ALA A 221 20.00 -14.70 3.48
C ALA A 221 20.56 -13.79 2.36
N SER A 222 20.34 -14.12 1.10
CA SER A 222 20.80 -13.34 -0.04
C SER A 222 20.05 -12.03 -0.17
N GLU A 223 18.74 -12.05 0.03
CA GLU A 223 17.89 -10.88 -0.03
C GLU A 223 18.10 -9.93 1.15
N VAL A 224 18.21 -10.46 2.38
CA VAL A 224 18.54 -9.65 3.57
C VAL A 224 19.92 -8.99 3.42
N ARG A 225 20.90 -9.70 2.83
CA ARG A 225 22.22 -9.12 2.52
C ARG A 225 22.14 -7.98 1.53
N ILE A 226 21.26 -8.06 0.52
CA ILE A 226 20.99 -6.95 -0.43
C ILE A 226 20.43 -5.73 0.33
N VAL A 227 19.44 -5.93 1.18
CA VAL A 227 18.85 -4.83 1.97
C VAL A 227 19.90 -4.17 2.85
N LEU A 228 20.64 -4.94 3.66
CA LEU A 228 21.68 -4.40 4.54
C LEU A 228 22.77 -3.66 3.76
N SER A 229 23.23 -4.21 2.65
CA SER A 229 24.24 -3.57 1.80
C SER A 229 23.73 -2.21 1.25
N ASN A 230 22.48 -2.14 0.82
CA ASN A 230 21.88 -0.89 0.35
C ASN A 230 21.77 0.15 1.46
N LEU A 231 21.33 -0.24 2.65
CA LEU A 231 21.18 0.68 3.79
C LEU A 231 22.55 1.17 4.28
N LEU A 232 23.50 0.26 4.47
CA LEU A 232 24.85 0.60 4.91
C LEU A 232 25.55 1.50 3.89
N ARG A 233 25.48 1.19 2.59
CA ARG A 233 26.04 2.05 1.55
C ARG A 233 25.46 3.45 1.55
N ASN A 234 24.15 3.58 1.75
CA ASN A 234 23.48 4.89 1.86
C ASN A 234 23.97 5.64 3.09
N ALA A 235 24.05 4.99 4.24
CA ALA A 235 24.54 5.56 5.49
C ALA A 235 25.99 6.00 5.40
N MET A 236 26.89 5.13 4.89
CA MET A 236 28.31 5.43 4.70
C MET A 236 28.55 6.62 3.76
N GLN A 237 27.83 6.64 2.63
CA GLN A 237 27.92 7.78 1.69
C GLN A 237 27.39 9.09 2.30
N SER A 238 26.35 9.04 3.14
CA SER A 238 25.81 10.20 3.82
C SER A 238 26.79 10.73 4.87
N ALA A 239 27.36 9.84 5.68
CA ALA A 239 28.31 10.16 6.75
C ALA A 239 29.68 10.61 6.21
N SER A 240 30.14 10.10 5.06
CA SER A 240 31.46 10.42 4.49
C SER A 240 31.65 11.89 4.12
N ALA A 241 30.58 12.65 4.01
CA ALA A 241 30.62 14.09 3.78
C ALA A 241 31.10 14.89 5.01
N TYR A 242 31.26 14.24 6.17
CA TYR A 242 31.57 14.89 7.43
C TYR A 242 32.79 14.26 8.10
N PRO A 243 33.70 15.07 8.70
CA PRO A 243 34.89 14.57 9.38
C PRO A 243 34.61 13.66 10.59
N ASP A 244 33.47 13.89 11.26
CA ASP A 244 32.93 13.13 12.40
C ASP A 244 31.92 12.08 11.98
N GLY A 245 31.91 11.72 10.68
CA GLY A 245 30.97 10.75 10.12
C GLY A 245 31.04 9.39 10.79
N SER A 246 29.89 8.86 11.15
CA SER A 246 29.78 7.56 11.82
C SER A 246 28.50 6.84 11.41
N VAL A 247 28.56 5.52 11.39
CA VAL A 247 27.43 4.63 11.11
C VAL A 247 27.32 3.60 12.23
N GLU A 248 26.11 3.35 12.67
CA GLU A 248 25.81 2.29 13.64
C GLU A 248 24.88 1.25 13.00
N LEU A 249 25.26 -0.02 13.12
CA LEU A 249 24.47 -1.18 12.78
C LEU A 249 24.07 -1.91 14.06
N ARG A 250 22.77 -1.96 14.35
CA ARG A 250 22.25 -2.51 15.61
C ARG A 250 21.14 -3.52 15.35
N ALA A 251 21.15 -4.63 16.08
CA ALA A 251 20.03 -5.56 16.17
C ALA A 251 19.46 -5.54 17.60
N THR A 252 18.12 -5.60 17.71
CA THR A 252 17.39 -5.68 18.97
C THR A 252 16.16 -6.57 18.82
N LEU A 253 15.59 -7.02 19.94
CA LEU A 253 14.28 -7.65 19.99
C LEU A 253 13.27 -6.65 20.56
N CYS A 254 12.17 -6.43 19.86
CA CYS A 254 11.07 -5.61 20.34
C CYS A 254 9.80 -6.47 20.33
N GLU A 255 9.24 -6.72 21.51
CA GLU A 255 8.04 -7.57 21.68
C GLU A 255 8.17 -8.96 21.02
N GLY A 256 9.38 -9.53 21.00
CA GLY A 256 9.67 -10.82 20.36
C GLY A 256 10.06 -10.73 18.89
N SER A 257 9.82 -9.61 18.22
CA SER A 257 10.17 -9.41 16.80
C SER A 257 11.58 -8.85 16.65
N PRO A 258 12.42 -9.42 15.78
CA PRO A 258 13.73 -8.89 15.47
C PRO A 258 13.65 -7.55 14.73
N LEU A 259 14.42 -6.57 15.21
CA LEU A 259 14.61 -5.28 14.56
C LEU A 259 16.09 -5.09 14.23
N ILE A 260 16.38 -4.70 12.99
CA ILE A 260 17.72 -4.30 12.58
C ILE A 260 17.68 -2.83 12.17
N THR A 261 18.54 -2.01 12.78
CA THR A 261 18.64 -0.58 12.50
C THR A 261 20.00 -0.23 11.92
N VAL A 262 19.99 0.65 10.92
CA VAL A 262 21.17 1.32 10.39
C VAL A 262 20.99 2.81 10.64
N THR A 263 21.89 3.38 11.43
CA THR A 263 21.86 4.79 11.83
C THR A 263 23.08 5.51 11.29
N ASP A 264 22.91 6.71 10.72
CA ASP A 264 24.01 7.58 10.30
C ASP A 264 23.86 9.01 10.87
N ASN A 265 25.00 9.68 11.02
CA ASN A 265 25.07 11.08 11.41
C ASN A 265 25.40 12.00 10.21
N GLY A 266 24.95 11.62 9.01
CA GLY A 266 25.15 12.36 7.78
C GLY A 266 24.23 13.59 7.62
N ALA A 267 23.97 13.99 6.38
CA ALA A 267 23.19 15.18 6.06
C ALA A 267 21.71 15.12 6.48
N GLY A 268 21.18 13.92 6.73
CA GLY A 268 19.77 13.71 6.94
C GLY A 268 18.93 13.76 5.65
N ILE A 269 17.64 13.46 5.79
CA ILE A 269 16.66 13.46 4.70
C ILE A 269 15.58 14.50 5.04
N PRO A 270 15.41 15.56 4.22
CA PRO A 270 14.38 16.57 4.44
C PRO A 270 12.97 15.96 4.45
N GLU A 271 12.10 16.47 5.30
CA GLU A 271 10.75 15.95 5.51
C GLU A 271 9.92 15.86 4.21
N ASN A 272 10.04 16.87 3.35
CA ASN A 272 9.36 16.90 2.05
C ASN A 272 9.81 15.79 1.09
N ARG A 273 10.98 15.16 1.33
CA ARG A 273 11.52 14.05 0.54
C ARG A 273 11.27 12.68 1.15
N MET A 274 10.92 12.59 2.42
CA MET A 274 10.71 11.30 3.12
C MET A 274 9.71 10.38 2.41
N LYS A 275 8.68 10.93 1.80
CA LYS A 275 7.70 10.15 1.02
C LYS A 275 8.24 9.66 -0.33
N GLU A 276 9.32 10.26 -0.81
CA GLU A 276 9.88 10.03 -2.15
C GLU A 276 11.06 9.06 -2.14
N ILE A 277 11.78 8.92 -1.02
CA ILE A 277 12.99 8.08 -0.94
C ILE A 277 12.76 6.60 -1.30
N PHE A 278 11.54 6.13 -1.17
CA PHE A 278 11.13 4.76 -1.52
C PHE A 278 10.53 4.64 -2.93
N LEU A 279 10.46 5.74 -3.69
CA LEU A 279 10.01 5.68 -5.07
C LEU A 279 11.15 5.14 -5.95
N PRO A 280 10.84 4.23 -6.89
CA PRO A 280 11.84 3.76 -7.84
C PRO A 280 12.46 4.92 -8.61
N PHE A 281 13.75 4.83 -8.88
CA PHE A 281 14.55 5.81 -9.64
C PHE A 281 14.64 7.20 -9.00
N TYR A 282 14.17 7.36 -7.76
CA TYR A 282 14.38 8.58 -7.01
C TYR A 282 15.78 8.57 -6.41
N SER A 283 16.63 9.49 -6.81
CA SER A 283 17.97 9.67 -6.28
C SER A 283 18.36 11.14 -6.29
N THR A 284 19.00 11.60 -5.23
CA THR A 284 19.66 12.91 -5.16
C THR A 284 21.15 12.83 -5.53
N LYS A 285 21.65 11.61 -5.79
CA LYS A 285 23.06 11.32 -6.06
C LYS A 285 23.27 11.18 -7.58
N LYS A 286 24.38 11.74 -8.10
CA LYS A 286 24.72 11.69 -9.53
C LYS A 286 24.94 10.26 -10.06
N GLU A 287 25.43 9.34 -9.23
CA GLU A 287 25.74 7.95 -9.62
C GLU A 287 24.76 6.91 -9.04
N GLY A 288 23.71 7.34 -8.34
CA GLY A 288 22.74 6.45 -7.71
C GLY A 288 21.59 6.10 -8.66
N ASN A 289 21.33 4.81 -8.88
CA ASN A 289 20.20 4.34 -9.72
C ASN A 289 18.81 4.57 -9.09
N GLY A 290 18.74 5.08 -7.84
CA GLY A 290 17.48 5.37 -7.15
C GLY A 290 16.59 4.14 -6.87
N ILE A 291 17.14 2.92 -6.92
CA ILE A 291 16.36 1.68 -6.76
C ILE A 291 16.61 1.01 -5.42
N GLY A 292 17.76 1.24 -4.81
CA GLY A 292 18.18 0.51 -3.61
C GLY A 292 17.13 0.50 -2.50
N LEU A 293 16.60 1.66 -2.11
CA LEU A 293 15.58 1.74 -1.04
C LEU A 293 14.24 1.16 -1.45
N CYS A 294 13.81 1.35 -2.70
CA CYS A 294 12.59 0.75 -3.24
C CYS A 294 12.69 -0.78 -3.25
N LEU A 295 13.79 -1.32 -3.74
CA LEU A 295 14.09 -2.76 -3.75
C LEU A 295 14.13 -3.31 -2.32
N SER A 296 14.83 -2.63 -1.42
CA SER A 296 14.91 -3.02 -0.01
C SER A 296 13.53 -3.09 0.64
N ARG A 297 12.65 -2.12 0.37
CA ARG A 297 11.28 -2.12 0.87
C ARG A 297 10.44 -3.26 0.29
N GLN A 298 10.64 -3.59 -0.99
CA GLN A 298 9.96 -4.70 -1.64
C GLN A 298 10.40 -6.05 -1.05
N ILE A 299 11.69 -6.25 -0.86
CA ILE A 299 12.25 -7.43 -0.22
C ILE A 299 11.66 -7.61 1.20
N MET A 300 11.70 -6.56 2.03
CA MET A 300 11.12 -6.64 3.37
C MET A 300 9.65 -7.02 3.36
N ARG A 301 8.85 -6.49 2.43
CA ARG A 301 7.44 -6.86 2.26
C ARG A 301 7.24 -8.32 1.86
N LEU A 302 8.07 -8.86 0.99
CA LEU A 302 8.02 -10.28 0.60
C LEU A 302 8.33 -11.22 1.79
N HIS A 303 9.10 -10.74 2.77
CA HIS A 303 9.36 -11.42 4.04
C HIS A 303 8.28 -11.17 5.12
N GLY A 304 7.14 -10.55 4.76
CA GLY A 304 6.10 -10.19 5.74
C GLY A 304 6.51 -9.07 6.70
N GLY A 305 7.67 -8.45 6.47
CA GLY A 305 8.23 -7.40 7.29
C GLY A 305 8.01 -5.99 6.72
N GLU A 306 8.66 -5.00 7.34
CA GLU A 306 8.56 -3.60 6.95
C GLU A 306 9.94 -2.91 6.98
N LEU A 307 10.17 -1.97 6.05
CA LEU A 307 11.30 -1.05 6.07
C LEU A 307 10.80 0.36 6.37
N LEU A 308 11.23 0.88 7.51
CA LEU A 308 10.90 2.22 8.00
C LEU A 308 12.12 3.15 7.88
N ALA A 309 11.87 4.45 7.80
CA ALA A 309 12.91 5.47 7.80
C ALA A 309 12.46 6.66 8.66
N GLU A 310 13.38 7.14 9.49
CA GLU A 310 13.22 8.36 10.28
C GLU A 310 14.46 9.22 10.08
N SER A 311 14.29 10.54 9.94
CA SER A 311 15.42 11.43 9.77
C SER A 311 15.12 12.80 10.36
N TYR A 312 16.16 13.34 11.01
CA TYR A 312 16.17 14.64 11.66
C TYR A 312 17.40 15.41 11.13
N PRO A 313 17.27 16.12 10.01
CA PRO A 313 18.41 16.81 9.36
C PRO A 313 19.12 17.81 10.29
N GLU A 314 18.36 18.51 11.15
CA GLU A 314 18.89 19.46 12.12
C GLU A 314 19.79 18.80 13.19
N LYS A 315 19.59 17.50 13.44
CA LYS A 315 20.40 16.68 14.37
C LYS A 315 21.43 15.83 13.64
N ARG A 316 21.45 15.90 12.30
CA ARG A 316 22.27 15.02 11.46
C ARG A 316 22.07 13.55 11.84
N HIS A 317 20.82 13.12 11.91
CA HIS A 317 20.44 11.79 12.38
C HIS A 317 19.44 11.14 11.44
N THR A 318 19.82 10.00 10.86
CA THR A 318 18.94 9.19 10.01
C THR A 318 18.98 7.75 10.50
N VAL A 319 17.80 7.14 10.61
CA VAL A 319 17.64 5.74 11.01
C VAL A 319 16.79 5.01 9.98
N PHE A 320 17.30 3.91 9.46
CA PHE A 320 16.52 2.93 8.71
C PHE A 320 16.30 1.71 9.59
N THR A 321 15.06 1.27 9.70
CA THR A 321 14.65 0.12 10.52
C THR A 321 14.07 -0.99 9.65
N MET A 322 14.69 -2.16 9.68
CA MET A 322 14.16 -3.41 9.13
C MET A 322 13.39 -4.11 10.26
N LYS A 323 12.08 -4.22 10.13
CA LYS A 323 11.20 -4.95 11.05
C LYS A 323 10.82 -6.28 10.41
N PHE A 324 11.17 -7.40 11.03
CA PHE A 324 10.76 -8.73 10.57
C PHE A 324 9.41 -9.11 11.16
N ALA A 325 8.66 -9.99 10.48
CA ALA A 325 7.43 -10.55 11.02
C ALA A 325 7.72 -11.39 12.26
N ASP A 326 6.75 -11.48 13.17
CA ASP A 326 6.86 -12.34 14.34
C ASP A 326 7.03 -13.81 13.88
N THR A 327 8.05 -14.48 14.38
CA THR A 327 8.32 -15.90 14.12
C THR A 327 7.31 -16.84 14.79
N ASN A 328 6.35 -16.30 15.55
CA ASN A 328 5.37 -17.05 16.34
C ASN A 328 3.91 -16.89 15.83
N SER A 329 3.67 -16.39 14.61
CA SER A 329 2.31 -16.29 14.04
C SER A 329 2.07 -17.33 12.94
#